data_4119ef89ae598c203652d0ed89e203a0
#
_entry.id   4119ef89ae598c203652d0ed89e203a0
#
_cell.length_a   1.000
_cell.length_b   1.000
_cell.length_c   1.000
_cell.angle_alpha   90.00
_cell.angle_beta   90.00
_cell.angle_gamma   90.00
#
_symmetry.space_group_name_H-M   'P 1'
#
loop_
_entity.id
_entity.type
_entity.pdbx_description
1 polymer ?
#
loop_
_entity_poly.entity_id
_entity_poly.type
_entity_poly.pdbx_seq_one_letter_code
_entity_poly.pdbx_strand_id
1 'polypeptide(L)'
;AKRDTAFSLFYMAINIGALFAPTAATAMTNYVLGKAGFSYVPQIPSLAHQFLDGTITAEGEATLTAMQTAQNFTGSMADFCTTYIDKLSEAYNYGFGVACISLVASMAIYVIFRSTFKHADYNSKQAKPANVHEEELTPAQTKERIVALLLVFAVVIFFWMAFHQNGLTMTFFARDYTAHEVTGLDRLGFSVWNLALLIVTVYAGFSLFQSKTGKGKLISGVIATLALVVLGVNYGTMDPTLPILPQIFQQFNPFFVVALTPVSLAVFGSLAKKGKEPSAPRKIGIGMVIAAVGFMLLAFGSFGLPTPAEVEANGIAESALVSPNWLISTYLVLTFAELFLSPMGISFVSKVAPPKYKGAMMGLWFVATAIGNYLVAIIGYLWGDMQLWMVWSVLIVCCLLSALFIFSIMKKLEKVAK
;
A
#
# COMPACT_ATOMS: atom_id res chain seq x y z
N ALA A 1 10.73 0.62 -23.24
CA ALA A 1 9.55 1.53 -23.20
C ALA A 1 8.22 0.76 -23.19
N LYS A 2 7.82 0.03 -24.25
CA LYS A 2 6.49 -0.67 -24.30
C LYS A 2 6.31 -1.70 -23.18
N ARG A 3 7.36 -2.47 -22.83
CA ARG A 3 7.32 -3.46 -21.74
C ARG A 3 7.13 -2.79 -20.37
N ASP A 4 7.85 -1.72 -20.10
CA ASP A 4 7.76 -0.99 -18.84
C ASP A 4 6.37 -0.38 -18.67
N THR A 5 5.80 0.19 -19.75
CA THR A 5 4.42 0.68 -19.76
C THR A 5 3.42 -0.42 -19.46
N ALA A 6 3.60 -1.64 -20.04
CA ALA A 6 2.71 -2.77 -19.78
C ALA A 6 2.77 -3.21 -18.31
N PHE A 7 3.96 -3.27 -17.70
CA PHE A 7 4.08 -3.56 -16.28
C PHE A 7 3.51 -2.46 -15.39
N SER A 8 3.66 -1.20 -15.76
CA SER A 8 3.03 -0.09 -15.02
C SER A 8 1.51 -0.16 -15.06
N LEU A 9 0.91 -0.49 -16.21
CA LEU A 9 -0.55 -0.68 -16.34
C LEU A 9 -1.04 -1.89 -15.55
N PHE A 10 -0.29 -3.00 -15.58
CA PHE A 10 -0.59 -4.18 -14.77
C PHE A 10 -0.55 -3.84 -13.27
N TYR A 11 0.47 -3.12 -12.85
CA TYR A 11 0.62 -2.68 -11.45
C TYR A 11 -0.51 -1.73 -11.02
N MET A 12 -0.90 -0.82 -11.90
CA MET A 12 -2.06 0.06 -11.68
C MET A 12 -3.35 -0.73 -11.48
N ALA A 13 -3.58 -1.79 -12.27
CA ALA A 13 -4.78 -2.63 -12.15
C ALA A 13 -4.86 -3.33 -10.77
N ILE A 14 -3.73 -3.81 -10.24
CA ILE A 14 -3.64 -4.35 -8.87
C ILE A 14 -4.07 -3.28 -7.85
N ASN A 15 -3.57 -2.06 -8.01
CA ASN A 15 -3.85 -0.96 -7.08
C ASN A 15 -5.29 -0.44 -7.17
N ILE A 16 -5.97 -0.56 -8.31
CA ILE A 16 -7.41 -0.29 -8.40
C ILE A 16 -8.18 -1.24 -7.45
N GLY A 17 -7.84 -2.53 -7.43
CA GLY A 17 -8.42 -3.48 -6.49
C GLY A 17 -8.10 -3.14 -5.03
N ALA A 18 -6.84 -2.81 -4.75
CA ALA A 18 -6.37 -2.48 -3.41
C ALA A 18 -7.01 -1.20 -2.84
N LEU A 19 -7.39 -0.23 -3.70
CA LEU A 19 -8.08 1.00 -3.29
C LEU A 19 -9.42 0.72 -2.60
N PHE A 20 -10.17 -0.25 -3.09
CA PHE A 20 -11.50 -0.58 -2.55
C PHE A 20 -11.44 -1.59 -1.41
N ALA A 21 -10.33 -2.31 -1.23
CA ALA A 21 -10.21 -3.41 -0.27
C ALA A 21 -10.44 -2.99 1.20
N PRO A 22 -9.84 -1.89 1.74
CA PRO A 22 -10.09 -1.46 3.11
C PRO A 22 -11.56 -1.10 3.36
N THR A 23 -12.18 -0.39 2.42
CA THR A 23 -13.60 -0.02 2.52
C THR A 23 -14.51 -1.25 2.47
N ALA A 24 -14.24 -2.22 1.61
CA ALA A 24 -15.01 -3.47 1.53
C ALA A 24 -14.89 -4.29 2.82
N ALA A 25 -13.67 -4.40 3.38
CA ALA A 25 -13.42 -5.08 4.64
C ALA A 25 -14.15 -4.39 5.79
N THR A 26 -14.05 -3.07 5.90
CA THR A 26 -14.74 -2.28 6.94
C THR A 26 -16.26 -2.39 6.81
N ALA A 27 -16.81 -2.32 5.59
CA ALA A 27 -18.25 -2.48 5.36
C ALA A 27 -18.75 -3.86 5.81
N MET A 28 -17.98 -4.92 5.53
CA MET A 28 -18.32 -6.28 5.97
C MET A 28 -18.24 -6.41 7.49
N THR A 29 -17.18 -5.86 8.11
CA THR A 29 -17.04 -5.85 9.58
C THR A 29 -18.23 -5.15 10.23
N ASN A 30 -18.57 -3.95 9.76
CA ASN A 30 -19.73 -3.20 10.27
C ASN A 30 -21.05 -3.92 10.06
N TYR A 31 -21.23 -4.60 8.93
CA TYR A 31 -22.45 -5.37 8.65
C TYR A 31 -22.61 -6.54 9.62
N VAL A 32 -21.55 -7.30 9.89
CA VAL A 32 -21.60 -8.45 10.80
C VAL A 32 -21.79 -8.01 12.24
N LEU A 33 -21.02 -7.01 12.69
CA LEU A 33 -21.18 -6.43 14.03
C LEU A 33 -22.56 -5.81 14.22
N GLY A 34 -23.08 -5.09 13.23
CA GLY A 34 -24.41 -4.48 13.27
C GLY A 34 -25.53 -5.51 13.44
N LYS A 35 -25.41 -6.71 12.83
CA LYS A 35 -26.34 -7.82 13.07
C LYS A 35 -26.34 -8.33 14.51
N ALA A 36 -25.21 -8.19 15.20
CA ALA A 36 -25.06 -8.54 16.61
C ALA A 36 -25.43 -7.37 17.56
N GLY A 37 -25.86 -6.22 17.02
CA GLY A 37 -26.19 -5.02 17.78
C GLY A 37 -24.98 -4.19 18.19
N PHE A 38 -23.79 -4.43 17.62
CA PHE A 38 -22.56 -3.70 17.91
C PHE A 38 -22.17 -2.77 16.76
N SER A 39 -21.44 -1.70 17.09
CA SER A 39 -20.68 -0.90 16.15
C SER A 39 -19.18 -1.15 16.32
N TYR A 40 -18.40 -0.99 15.25
CA TYR A 40 -16.95 -1.16 15.32
C TYR A 40 -16.30 0.04 16.01
N VAL A 41 -15.62 -0.22 17.13
CA VAL A 41 -14.80 0.76 17.85
C VAL A 41 -13.39 0.20 18.02
N PRO A 42 -12.36 0.83 17.45
CA PRO A 42 -11.00 0.29 17.38
C PRO A 42 -10.33 0.01 18.74
N GLN A 43 -10.73 0.74 19.79
CA GLN A 43 -10.15 0.62 21.13
C GLN A 43 -10.73 -0.55 21.92
N ILE A 44 -11.98 -0.97 21.66
CA ILE A 44 -12.65 -2.02 22.44
C ILE A 44 -11.83 -3.32 22.49
N PRO A 45 -11.28 -3.86 21.38
CA PRO A 45 -10.55 -5.13 21.44
C PRO A 45 -9.36 -5.12 22.39
N SER A 46 -8.57 -4.05 22.38
CA SER A 46 -7.41 -3.91 23.26
C SER A 46 -7.82 -3.84 24.73
N LEU A 47 -8.76 -2.98 25.07
CA LEU A 47 -9.27 -2.81 26.43
C LEU A 47 -9.97 -4.08 26.93
N ALA A 48 -10.71 -4.76 26.04
CA ALA A 48 -11.40 -6.00 26.40
C ALA A 48 -10.40 -7.13 26.72
N HIS A 49 -9.31 -7.27 25.99
CA HIS A 49 -8.25 -8.22 26.29
C HIS A 49 -7.59 -7.88 27.63
N GLN A 50 -7.21 -6.61 27.85
CA GLN A 50 -6.63 -6.17 29.11
C GLN A 50 -7.57 -6.44 30.30
N PHE A 51 -8.88 -6.26 30.14
CA PHE A 51 -9.89 -6.56 31.17
C PHE A 51 -9.92 -8.06 31.47
N LEU A 52 -9.98 -8.90 30.46
CA LEU A 52 -10.04 -10.35 30.62
C LEU A 52 -8.75 -10.93 31.21
N ASP A 53 -7.59 -10.33 30.90
CA ASP A 53 -6.28 -10.72 31.39
C ASP A 53 -5.94 -10.11 32.78
N GLY A 54 -6.81 -9.23 33.31
CA GLY A 54 -6.62 -8.55 34.59
C GLY A 54 -5.50 -7.52 34.60
N THR A 55 -5.10 -7.00 33.42
CA THR A 55 -4.02 -6.01 33.26
C THR A 55 -4.56 -4.59 32.99
N ILE A 56 -5.88 -4.43 32.94
CA ILE A 56 -6.52 -3.14 32.64
C ILE A 56 -6.28 -2.12 33.76
N THR A 57 -6.01 -0.89 33.38
CA THR A 57 -5.93 0.25 34.35
C THR A 57 -7.31 0.72 34.76
N ALA A 58 -7.43 1.42 35.90
CA ALA A 58 -8.71 1.97 36.36
C ALA A 58 -9.32 2.96 35.33
N GLU A 59 -8.49 3.72 34.60
CA GLU A 59 -8.93 4.62 33.54
C GLU A 59 -9.40 3.84 32.30
N GLY A 60 -8.69 2.76 31.93
CA GLY A 60 -9.08 1.85 30.86
C GLY A 60 -10.41 1.17 31.15
N GLU A 61 -10.65 0.74 32.39
CA GLU A 61 -11.92 0.13 32.81
C GLU A 61 -13.07 1.13 32.76
N ALA A 62 -12.86 2.37 33.18
CA ALA A 62 -13.86 3.43 33.08
C ALA A 62 -14.21 3.72 31.59
N THR A 63 -13.20 3.78 30.72
CA THR A 63 -13.36 3.95 29.28
C THR A 63 -14.13 2.80 28.66
N LEU A 64 -13.77 1.56 29.00
CA LEU A 64 -14.45 0.36 28.51
C LEU A 64 -15.92 0.30 28.97
N THR A 65 -16.20 0.75 30.20
CA THR A 65 -17.57 0.86 30.74
C THR A 65 -18.41 1.88 29.96
N ALA A 66 -17.83 3.03 29.63
CA ALA A 66 -18.49 4.01 28.79
C ALA A 66 -18.78 3.45 27.38
N MET A 67 -17.83 2.69 26.80
CA MET A 67 -18.01 2.02 25.51
C MET A 67 -19.09 0.93 25.57
N GLN A 68 -19.15 0.10 26.61
CA GLN A 68 -20.21 -0.87 26.83
C GLN A 68 -21.59 -0.18 26.83
N THR A 69 -21.69 0.92 27.55
CA THR A 69 -22.94 1.70 27.62
C THR A 69 -23.31 2.26 26.26
N ALA A 70 -22.34 2.81 25.51
CA ALA A 70 -22.55 3.32 24.16
C ALA A 70 -22.99 2.24 23.15
N GLN A 71 -22.58 0.98 23.39
CA GLN A 71 -23.01 -0.18 22.60
C GLN A 71 -24.38 -0.73 23.06
N ASN A 72 -25.03 -0.12 24.06
CA ASN A 72 -26.30 -0.56 24.63
C ASN A 72 -26.31 -2.03 25.14
N PHE A 73 -25.14 -2.51 25.62
CA PHE A 73 -25.04 -3.87 26.12
C PHE A 73 -25.38 -3.97 27.62
N THR A 74 -26.32 -4.81 27.97
CA THR A 74 -26.89 -4.92 29.34
C THR A 74 -26.31 -6.06 30.17
N GLY A 75 -25.33 -6.84 29.66
CA GLY A 75 -24.67 -7.94 30.36
C GLY A 75 -23.54 -7.48 31.27
N SER A 76 -22.86 -8.46 31.89
CA SER A 76 -21.63 -8.16 32.64
C SER A 76 -20.48 -7.63 31.73
N MET A 77 -19.50 -6.96 32.31
CA MET A 77 -18.34 -6.49 31.54
C MET A 77 -17.60 -7.66 30.88
N ALA A 78 -17.44 -8.78 31.58
CA ALA A 78 -16.81 -9.97 31.03
C ALA A 78 -17.60 -10.55 29.84
N ASP A 79 -18.93 -10.60 29.93
CA ASP A 79 -19.79 -11.03 28.82
C ASP A 79 -19.70 -10.08 27.63
N PHE A 80 -19.64 -8.76 27.88
CA PHE A 80 -19.45 -7.76 26.83
C PHE A 80 -18.13 -7.98 26.09
N CYS A 81 -17.02 -8.08 26.83
CA CYS A 81 -15.68 -8.28 26.25
C CYS A 81 -15.62 -9.55 25.39
N THR A 82 -16.09 -10.67 25.93
CA THR A 82 -16.06 -11.97 25.24
C THR A 82 -16.93 -11.92 23.98
N THR A 83 -18.18 -11.44 24.13
CA THR A 83 -19.13 -11.38 23.00
C THR A 83 -18.63 -10.45 21.90
N TYR A 84 -18.09 -9.29 22.27
CA TYR A 84 -17.58 -8.34 21.28
C TYR A 84 -16.38 -8.90 20.51
N ILE A 85 -15.41 -9.52 21.21
CA ILE A 85 -14.23 -10.17 20.59
C ILE A 85 -14.65 -11.30 19.66
N ASP A 86 -15.59 -12.16 20.09
CA ASP A 86 -16.08 -13.28 19.29
C ASP A 86 -16.78 -12.77 18.01
N LYS A 87 -17.64 -11.75 18.14
CA LYS A 87 -18.35 -11.18 16.99
C LYS A 87 -17.41 -10.42 16.06
N LEU A 88 -16.39 -9.78 16.57
CA LEU A 88 -15.35 -9.14 15.76
C LEU A 88 -14.51 -10.17 15.01
N SER A 89 -14.14 -11.28 15.66
CA SER A 89 -13.42 -12.40 15.01
C SER A 89 -14.27 -13.01 13.89
N GLU A 90 -15.57 -13.22 14.14
CA GLU A 90 -16.53 -13.65 13.11
C GLU A 90 -16.56 -12.66 11.94
N ALA A 91 -16.63 -11.36 12.22
CA ALA A 91 -16.64 -10.30 11.21
C ALA A 91 -15.39 -10.30 10.34
N TYR A 92 -14.21 -10.52 10.91
CA TYR A 92 -12.96 -10.65 10.16
C TYR A 92 -12.97 -11.88 9.25
N ASN A 93 -13.51 -13.01 9.71
CA ASN A 93 -13.66 -14.21 8.87
C ASN A 93 -14.56 -13.94 7.65
N TYR A 94 -15.66 -13.19 7.81
CA TYR A 94 -16.48 -12.75 6.68
C TYR A 94 -15.73 -11.79 5.74
N GLY A 95 -14.89 -10.90 6.29
CA GLY A 95 -14.00 -10.04 5.50
C GLY A 95 -13.05 -10.86 4.61
N PHE A 96 -12.41 -11.90 5.14
CA PHE A 96 -11.62 -12.84 4.34
C PHE A 96 -12.48 -13.60 3.32
N GLY A 97 -13.74 -13.91 3.64
CA GLY A 97 -14.70 -14.52 2.73
C GLY A 97 -14.92 -13.69 1.46
N VAL A 98 -14.96 -12.36 1.57
CA VAL A 98 -15.02 -11.44 0.39
C VAL A 98 -13.82 -11.62 -0.52
N ALA A 99 -12.61 -11.73 0.04
CA ALA A 99 -11.40 -12.01 -0.72
C ALA A 99 -11.45 -13.38 -1.42
N CYS A 100 -11.96 -14.41 -0.75
CA CYS A 100 -12.18 -15.74 -1.34
C CYS A 100 -13.11 -15.69 -2.56
N ILE A 101 -14.24 -14.98 -2.44
CA ILE A 101 -15.20 -14.78 -3.55
C ILE A 101 -14.50 -14.09 -4.74
N SER A 102 -13.72 -13.05 -4.48
CA SER A 102 -12.96 -12.33 -5.50
C SER A 102 -11.97 -13.24 -6.23
N LEU A 103 -11.26 -14.12 -5.50
CA LEU A 103 -10.35 -15.10 -6.07
C LEU A 103 -11.07 -16.14 -6.93
N VAL A 104 -12.22 -16.65 -6.47
CA VAL A 104 -13.06 -17.59 -7.24
C VAL A 104 -13.55 -16.93 -8.53
N ALA A 105 -14.03 -15.69 -8.46
CA ALA A 105 -14.45 -14.92 -9.63
C ALA A 105 -13.29 -14.69 -10.61
N SER A 106 -12.11 -14.34 -10.11
CA SER A 106 -10.89 -14.17 -10.94
C SER A 106 -10.51 -15.48 -11.64
N MET A 107 -10.56 -16.62 -10.92
CA MET A 107 -10.29 -17.93 -11.50
C MET A 107 -11.32 -18.30 -12.57
N ALA A 108 -12.60 -18.04 -12.32
CA ALA A 108 -13.67 -18.28 -13.29
C ALA A 108 -13.45 -17.47 -14.58
N ILE A 109 -13.12 -16.16 -14.46
CA ILE A 109 -12.79 -15.30 -15.59
C ILE A 109 -11.60 -15.86 -16.37
N TYR A 110 -10.52 -16.27 -15.68
CA TYR A 110 -9.35 -16.86 -16.32
C TYR A 110 -9.69 -18.13 -17.09
N VAL A 111 -10.48 -19.05 -16.50
CA VAL A 111 -10.87 -20.32 -17.15
C VAL A 111 -11.76 -20.04 -18.36
N ILE A 112 -12.75 -19.14 -18.24
CA ILE A 112 -13.68 -18.80 -19.35
C ILE A 112 -12.91 -18.20 -20.53
N PHE A 113 -11.96 -17.28 -20.25
CA PHE A 113 -11.20 -16.57 -21.28
C PHE A 113 -9.86 -17.22 -21.63
N ARG A 114 -9.57 -18.46 -21.14
CA ARG A 114 -8.30 -19.16 -21.36
C ARG A 114 -7.93 -19.28 -22.85
N SER A 115 -8.91 -19.40 -23.73
CA SER A 115 -8.68 -19.48 -25.17
C SER A 115 -7.99 -18.24 -25.74
N THR A 116 -8.24 -17.08 -25.13
CA THR A 116 -7.65 -15.77 -25.53
C THR A 116 -6.14 -15.74 -25.25
N PHE A 117 -5.66 -16.49 -24.27
CA PHE A 117 -4.26 -16.51 -23.84
C PHE A 117 -3.44 -17.68 -24.40
N LYS A 118 -4.05 -18.59 -25.15
CA LYS A 118 -3.38 -19.79 -25.70
C LYS A 118 -2.11 -19.48 -26.49
N HIS A 119 -2.08 -18.35 -27.19
CA HIS A 119 -0.93 -17.92 -27.98
C HIS A 119 0.26 -17.43 -27.13
N ALA A 120 0.04 -17.15 -25.84
CA ALA A 120 1.06 -16.73 -24.87
C ALA A 120 1.49 -17.87 -23.93
N ASP A 121 0.74 -18.99 -23.91
CA ASP A 121 0.96 -20.14 -23.03
C ASP A 121 1.77 -21.20 -23.78
N TYR A 122 3.10 -21.01 -23.81
CA TYR A 122 4.00 -21.97 -24.43
C TYR A 122 4.36 -23.10 -23.44
N ASN A 123 3.79 -24.28 -23.64
CA ASN A 123 4.25 -25.46 -22.97
C ASN A 123 5.63 -25.86 -23.52
N SER A 124 6.53 -26.33 -22.64
CA SER A 124 7.89 -26.76 -22.98
C SER A 124 7.97 -27.89 -24.05
N LYS A 125 6.83 -28.52 -24.37
CA LYS A 125 6.67 -29.58 -25.39
C LYS A 125 6.18 -29.06 -26.75
N GLN A 126 5.73 -27.80 -26.87
CA GLN A 126 5.32 -27.21 -28.14
C GLN A 126 6.52 -26.54 -28.79
N ALA A 127 6.72 -26.85 -30.08
CA ALA A 127 7.77 -26.20 -30.86
C ALA A 127 7.57 -24.67 -30.79
N LYS A 128 8.56 -23.99 -30.28
CA LYS A 128 8.57 -22.52 -30.26
C LYS A 128 8.48 -22.01 -31.72
N PRO A 129 7.74 -20.94 -31.99
CA PRO A 129 7.72 -20.34 -33.32
C PRO A 129 9.17 -20.07 -33.77
N ALA A 130 9.50 -20.42 -35.01
CA ALA A 130 10.85 -20.32 -35.58
C ALA A 130 11.50 -18.91 -35.47
N ASN A 131 10.71 -17.87 -35.14
CA ASN A 131 11.14 -16.49 -35.03
C ASN A 131 11.55 -16.07 -33.60
N VAL A 132 11.51 -16.96 -32.59
CA VAL A 132 11.96 -16.66 -31.22
C VAL A 132 13.38 -17.17 -31.08
N HIS A 133 14.37 -16.40 -31.52
CA HIS A 133 15.77 -16.63 -31.16
C HIS A 133 15.91 -16.44 -29.65
N GLU A 134 16.06 -17.52 -28.90
CA GLU A 134 16.54 -17.43 -27.52
C GLU A 134 18.00 -17.04 -27.55
N GLU A 135 18.34 -16.01 -26.79
CA GLU A 135 19.73 -15.59 -26.57
C GLU A 135 20.48 -16.76 -25.91
N GLU A 136 21.39 -17.43 -26.65
CA GLU A 136 22.26 -18.49 -26.11
C GLU A 136 23.30 -17.83 -25.20
N LEU A 137 23.06 -17.88 -23.90
CA LEU A 137 23.97 -17.37 -22.89
C LEU A 137 25.03 -18.41 -22.53
N THR A 138 26.27 -17.99 -22.46
CA THR A 138 27.33 -18.81 -21.87
C THR A 138 27.05 -19.08 -20.39
N PRO A 139 27.59 -20.16 -19.80
CA PRO A 139 27.44 -20.40 -18.35
C PRO A 139 27.93 -19.23 -17.49
N ALA A 140 28.97 -18.53 -17.91
CA ALA A 140 29.50 -17.34 -17.23
C ALA A 140 28.51 -16.17 -17.26
N GLN A 141 27.93 -15.87 -18.41
CA GLN A 141 26.89 -14.84 -18.57
C GLN A 141 25.63 -15.16 -17.77
N THR A 142 25.20 -16.44 -17.79
CA THR A 142 24.06 -16.91 -16.99
C THR A 142 24.30 -16.67 -15.50
N LYS A 143 25.48 -17.02 -14.99
CA LYS A 143 25.87 -16.78 -13.60
C LYS A 143 25.90 -15.27 -13.26
N GLU A 144 26.47 -14.45 -14.15
CA GLU A 144 26.57 -12.99 -13.96
C GLU A 144 25.15 -12.37 -13.83
N ARG A 145 24.21 -12.76 -14.69
CA ARG A 145 22.80 -12.30 -14.66
C ARG A 145 22.07 -12.76 -13.39
N ILE A 146 22.22 -14.01 -12.98
CA ILE A 146 21.61 -14.53 -11.75
C ILE A 146 22.14 -13.77 -10.52
N VAL A 147 23.47 -13.61 -10.41
CA VAL A 147 24.08 -12.88 -9.28
C VAL A 147 23.59 -11.43 -9.25
N ALA A 148 23.49 -10.74 -10.39
CA ALA A 148 22.97 -9.40 -10.46
C ALA A 148 21.52 -9.32 -9.95
N LEU A 149 20.65 -10.27 -10.31
CA LEU A 149 19.28 -10.32 -9.84
C LEU A 149 19.20 -10.59 -8.33
N LEU A 150 20.00 -11.52 -7.80
CA LEU A 150 20.03 -11.81 -6.36
C LEU A 150 20.47 -10.59 -5.54
N LEU A 151 21.43 -9.80 -6.03
CA LEU A 151 21.84 -8.55 -5.38
C LEU A 151 20.73 -7.50 -5.39
N VAL A 152 19.96 -7.41 -6.46
CA VAL A 152 18.76 -6.53 -6.51
C VAL A 152 17.68 -7.04 -5.55
N PHE A 153 17.45 -8.36 -5.49
CA PHE A 153 16.47 -8.94 -4.56
C PHE A 153 16.82 -8.66 -3.10
N ALA A 154 18.09 -8.68 -2.73
CA ALA A 154 18.54 -8.31 -1.39
C ALA A 154 18.10 -6.87 -1.02
N VAL A 155 18.21 -5.92 -1.96
CA VAL A 155 17.72 -4.53 -1.75
C VAL A 155 16.20 -4.48 -1.65
N VAL A 156 15.51 -5.22 -2.50
CA VAL A 156 14.04 -5.27 -2.57
C VAL A 156 13.41 -5.83 -1.28
N ILE A 157 14.08 -6.76 -0.60
CA ILE A 157 13.67 -7.26 0.73
C ILE A 157 13.50 -6.09 1.71
N PHE A 158 14.51 -5.23 1.83
CA PHE A 158 14.47 -4.10 2.76
C PHE A 158 13.46 -3.02 2.34
N PHE A 159 13.25 -2.84 1.02
CA PHE A 159 12.17 -1.98 0.55
C PHE A 159 10.80 -2.46 1.04
N TRP A 160 10.48 -3.73 0.83
CA TRP A 160 9.19 -4.27 1.23
C TRP A 160 9.01 -4.35 2.74
N MET A 161 10.10 -4.61 3.49
CA MET A 161 10.09 -4.49 4.95
C MET A 161 9.69 -3.08 5.41
N ALA A 162 10.26 -2.05 4.80
CA ALA A 162 9.95 -0.67 5.14
C ALA A 162 8.54 -0.28 4.63
N PHE A 163 8.22 -0.61 3.39
CA PHE A 163 6.98 -0.21 2.76
C PHE A 163 5.74 -0.83 3.43
N HIS A 164 5.79 -2.12 3.79
CA HIS A 164 4.67 -2.80 4.43
C HIS A 164 4.49 -2.48 5.92
N GLN A 165 5.23 -1.52 6.46
CA GLN A 165 4.86 -0.89 7.73
C GLN A 165 3.50 -0.18 7.68
N ASN A 166 2.99 0.08 6.48
CA ASN A 166 1.64 0.60 6.28
C ASN A 166 0.55 -0.31 6.89
N GLY A 167 0.77 -1.62 6.92
CA GLY A 167 -0.14 -2.60 7.54
C GLY A 167 0.14 -2.89 9.02
N LEU A 168 1.18 -2.32 9.62
CA LEU A 168 1.55 -2.58 11.01
C LEU A 168 1.80 -1.27 11.77
N THR A 169 3.05 -0.80 11.85
CA THR A 169 3.41 0.34 12.71
C THR A 169 2.78 1.67 12.27
N MET A 170 2.59 1.89 10.96
CA MET A 170 1.86 3.08 10.49
C MET A 170 0.35 3.00 10.83
N THR A 171 -0.24 1.80 10.87
CA THR A 171 -1.61 1.61 11.34
C THR A 171 -1.72 1.82 12.85
N PHE A 172 -0.72 1.38 13.62
CA PHE A 172 -0.66 1.69 15.05
C PHE A 172 -0.52 3.20 15.28
N PHE A 173 0.35 3.87 14.53
CA PHE A 173 0.47 5.33 14.59
C PHE A 173 -0.84 6.04 14.23
N ALA A 174 -1.58 5.55 13.24
CA ALA A 174 -2.90 6.06 12.90
C ALA A 174 -3.92 5.90 14.03
N ARG A 175 -3.84 4.79 14.77
CA ARG A 175 -4.76 4.48 15.87
C ARG A 175 -4.46 5.29 17.13
N ASP A 176 -3.18 5.39 17.49
CA ASP A 176 -2.77 5.83 18.81
C ASP A 176 -2.35 7.30 18.86
N TYR A 177 -1.90 7.88 17.73
CA TYR A 177 -1.28 9.20 17.70
C TYR A 177 -1.92 10.18 16.75
N THR A 178 -2.83 9.73 15.88
CA THR A 178 -3.43 10.61 14.86
C THR A 178 -4.84 11.01 15.30
N ALA A 179 -5.22 12.25 15.00
CA ALA A 179 -6.58 12.71 15.27
C ALA A 179 -7.62 11.73 14.71
N HIS A 180 -8.61 11.41 15.54
CA HIS A 180 -9.63 10.40 15.22
C HIS A 180 -10.77 10.97 14.35
N GLU A 181 -10.74 12.27 14.10
CA GLU A 181 -11.73 12.96 13.29
C GLU A 181 -11.05 13.94 12.34
N VAL A 182 -11.68 14.17 11.19
CA VAL A 182 -11.25 15.18 10.21
C VAL A 182 -12.37 16.16 9.91
N THR A 183 -11.95 17.38 9.60
CA THR A 183 -12.82 18.49 9.20
C THR A 183 -12.36 19.07 7.86
N GLY A 184 -13.09 20.01 7.30
CA GLY A 184 -12.70 20.71 6.08
C GLY A 184 -12.54 19.79 4.87
N LEU A 185 -11.56 20.08 4.04
CA LEU A 185 -11.31 19.34 2.78
C LEU A 185 -10.77 17.94 3.01
N ASP A 186 -10.12 17.67 4.16
CA ASP A 186 -9.54 16.36 4.47
C ASP A 186 -10.62 15.27 4.47
N ARG A 187 -11.87 15.60 4.81
CA ARG A 187 -13.02 14.67 4.75
C ARG A 187 -13.17 13.96 3.40
N LEU A 188 -12.86 14.65 2.30
CA LEU A 188 -12.96 14.06 0.97
C LEU A 188 -12.00 12.88 0.79
N GLY A 189 -10.83 12.92 1.43
CA GLY A 189 -9.81 11.87 1.35
C GLY A 189 -10.21 10.57 2.07
N PHE A 190 -11.15 10.61 3.00
CA PHE A 190 -11.56 9.43 3.78
C PHE A 190 -12.79 8.71 3.20
N SER A 191 -13.22 9.08 2.01
CA SER A 191 -14.23 8.36 1.22
C SER A 191 -13.61 7.77 -0.04
N VAL A 192 -13.65 6.44 -0.20
CA VAL A 192 -13.13 5.75 -1.39
C VAL A 192 -13.80 6.24 -2.68
N TRP A 193 -15.07 6.61 -2.62
CA TRP A 193 -15.81 7.14 -3.77
C TRP A 193 -15.29 8.52 -4.19
N ASN A 194 -14.96 9.38 -3.24
CA ASN A 194 -14.35 10.68 -3.52
C ASN A 194 -12.94 10.50 -4.07
N LEU A 195 -12.14 9.57 -3.53
CA LEU A 195 -10.84 9.23 -4.08
C LEU A 195 -10.95 8.70 -5.53
N ALA A 196 -11.94 7.87 -5.82
CA ALA A 196 -12.21 7.42 -7.19
C ALA A 196 -12.59 8.59 -8.13
N LEU A 197 -13.41 9.53 -7.67
CA LEU A 197 -13.74 10.75 -8.43
C LEU A 197 -12.52 11.64 -8.66
N LEU A 198 -11.63 11.77 -7.67
CA LEU A 198 -10.35 12.46 -7.84
C LEU A 198 -9.47 11.80 -8.90
N ILE A 199 -9.38 10.46 -8.89
CA ILE A 199 -8.69 9.71 -9.96
C ILE A 199 -9.29 10.02 -11.31
N VAL A 200 -10.62 9.94 -11.45
CA VAL A 200 -11.32 10.28 -12.72
C VAL A 200 -10.98 11.70 -13.15
N THR A 201 -10.96 12.65 -12.23
CA THR A 201 -10.60 14.06 -12.52
C THR A 201 -9.16 14.18 -13.04
N VAL A 202 -8.21 13.48 -12.41
CA VAL A 202 -6.79 13.46 -12.83
C VAL A 202 -6.67 12.89 -14.24
N TYR A 203 -7.28 11.74 -14.51
CA TYR A 203 -7.22 11.11 -15.84
C TYR A 203 -7.93 11.92 -16.92
N ALA A 204 -9.08 12.49 -16.61
CA ALA A 204 -9.78 13.38 -17.52
C ALA A 204 -8.96 14.65 -17.81
N GLY A 205 -8.30 15.22 -16.81
CA GLY A 205 -7.36 16.32 -16.98
C GLY A 205 -6.20 15.96 -17.90
N PHE A 206 -5.52 14.83 -17.67
CA PHE A 206 -4.46 14.34 -18.55
C PHE A 206 -4.97 14.13 -19.99
N SER A 207 -6.14 13.50 -20.16
CA SER A 207 -6.76 13.28 -21.47
C SER A 207 -7.09 14.59 -22.17
N LEU A 208 -7.55 15.61 -21.45
CA LEU A 208 -7.83 16.95 -21.97
C LEU A 208 -6.59 17.58 -22.62
N PHE A 209 -5.43 17.48 -21.96
CA PHE A 209 -4.17 18.03 -22.46
C PHE A 209 -3.54 17.18 -23.58
N GLN A 210 -3.70 15.86 -23.54
CA GLN A 210 -3.10 14.95 -24.53
C GLN A 210 -3.94 14.73 -25.79
N SER A 211 -5.25 14.99 -25.72
CA SER A 211 -6.16 14.77 -26.85
C SER A 211 -5.86 15.71 -28.03
N LYS A 212 -5.72 15.11 -29.20
CA LYS A 212 -5.52 15.84 -30.47
C LYS A 212 -6.84 16.27 -31.16
N THR A 213 -7.97 15.73 -30.72
CA THR A 213 -9.29 16.00 -31.34
C THR A 213 -10.13 16.90 -30.45
N GLY A 214 -10.89 17.81 -31.07
CA GLY A 214 -11.81 18.68 -30.34
C GLY A 214 -12.88 17.90 -29.56
N LYS A 215 -13.40 16.81 -30.14
CA LYS A 215 -14.36 15.91 -29.47
C LYS A 215 -13.72 15.27 -28.22
N GLY A 216 -12.49 14.80 -28.32
CA GLY A 216 -11.79 14.21 -27.17
C GLY A 216 -11.58 15.22 -26.04
N LYS A 217 -11.17 16.44 -26.35
CA LYS A 217 -11.06 17.53 -25.38
C LYS A 217 -12.37 17.86 -24.70
N LEU A 218 -13.47 17.95 -25.49
CA LEU A 218 -14.81 18.24 -24.98
C LEU A 218 -15.26 17.14 -24.01
N ILE A 219 -15.16 15.87 -24.42
CA ILE A 219 -15.55 14.72 -23.57
C ILE A 219 -14.75 14.71 -22.25
N SER A 220 -13.43 14.86 -22.33
CA SER A 220 -12.58 14.90 -21.15
C SER A 220 -12.90 16.09 -20.24
N GLY A 221 -13.16 17.26 -20.82
CA GLY A 221 -13.58 18.44 -20.07
C GLY A 221 -14.92 18.24 -19.35
N VAL A 222 -15.90 17.65 -20.02
CA VAL A 222 -17.21 17.34 -19.43
C VAL A 222 -17.06 16.33 -18.28
N ILE A 223 -16.28 15.26 -18.48
CA ILE A 223 -16.04 14.25 -17.43
C ILE A 223 -15.36 14.89 -16.22
N ALA A 224 -14.31 15.70 -16.41
CA ALA A 224 -13.62 16.39 -15.32
C ALA A 224 -14.57 17.33 -14.57
N THR A 225 -15.37 18.12 -15.29
CA THR A 225 -16.33 19.04 -14.68
C THR A 225 -17.40 18.31 -13.89
N LEU A 226 -17.96 17.23 -14.44
CA LEU A 226 -18.95 16.40 -13.71
C LEU A 226 -18.37 15.79 -12.45
N ALA A 227 -17.15 15.23 -12.51
CA ALA A 227 -16.48 14.68 -11.35
C ALA A 227 -16.26 15.73 -10.25
N LEU A 228 -15.82 16.94 -10.63
CA LEU A 228 -15.64 18.06 -9.69
C LEU A 228 -16.96 18.56 -9.09
N VAL A 229 -18.02 18.62 -9.89
CA VAL A 229 -19.36 18.99 -9.39
C VAL A 229 -19.85 17.96 -8.37
N VAL A 230 -19.72 16.66 -8.67
CA VAL A 230 -20.10 15.59 -7.71
C VAL A 230 -19.26 15.67 -6.44
N LEU A 231 -17.95 15.92 -6.54
CA LEU A 231 -17.10 16.14 -5.36
C LEU A 231 -17.55 17.34 -4.53
N GLY A 232 -17.93 18.44 -5.19
CA GLY A 232 -18.48 19.63 -4.51
C GLY A 232 -19.80 19.36 -3.80
N VAL A 233 -20.70 18.59 -4.43
CA VAL A 233 -21.97 18.17 -3.82
C VAL A 233 -21.69 17.25 -2.62
N ASN A 234 -20.83 16.24 -2.79
CA ASN A 234 -20.45 15.34 -1.69
C ASN A 234 -19.87 16.13 -0.52
N TYR A 235 -18.96 17.08 -0.79
CA TYR A 235 -18.37 17.91 0.24
C TYR A 235 -19.44 18.72 1.04
N GLY A 236 -20.42 19.26 0.33
CA GLY A 236 -21.51 20.05 0.94
C GLY A 236 -22.53 19.22 1.71
N THR A 237 -22.65 17.92 1.41
CA THR A 237 -23.58 16.99 2.07
C THR A 237 -22.96 16.13 3.14
N MET A 238 -21.61 16.09 3.24
CA MET A 238 -20.91 15.38 4.31
C MET A 238 -21.07 16.10 5.65
N ASP A 239 -21.12 15.32 6.73
CA ASP A 239 -21.07 15.88 8.09
C ASP A 239 -19.85 16.79 8.28
N PRO A 240 -19.96 17.87 9.05
CA PRO A 240 -18.85 18.80 9.29
C PRO A 240 -17.59 18.13 9.83
N THR A 241 -17.76 17.08 10.62
CA THR A 241 -16.71 16.23 11.21
C THR A 241 -16.92 14.80 10.77
N LEU A 242 -15.86 14.13 10.35
CA LEU A 242 -15.90 12.73 9.93
C LEU A 242 -14.96 11.89 10.81
N PRO A 243 -15.46 10.87 11.53
CA PRO A 243 -14.60 9.96 12.27
C PRO A 243 -13.73 9.12 11.31
N ILE A 244 -12.47 8.87 11.71
CA ILE A 244 -11.50 8.14 10.92
C ILE A 244 -11.21 6.79 11.57
N LEU A 245 -11.26 5.74 10.75
CA LEU A 245 -10.78 4.42 11.14
C LEU A 245 -9.31 4.24 10.69
N PRO A 246 -8.40 3.75 11.56
CA PRO A 246 -6.98 3.62 11.26
C PRO A 246 -6.67 2.84 9.98
N GLN A 247 -7.43 1.78 9.71
CA GLN A 247 -7.25 0.95 8.52
C GLN A 247 -7.56 1.68 7.21
N ILE A 248 -8.36 2.75 7.24
CA ILE A 248 -8.71 3.51 6.04
C ILE A 248 -7.50 4.27 5.47
N PHE A 249 -6.50 4.59 6.29
CA PHE A 249 -5.27 5.19 5.78
C PHE A 249 -4.58 4.33 4.70
N GLN A 250 -4.74 3.01 4.74
CA GLN A 250 -4.14 2.12 3.74
C GLN A 250 -4.65 2.37 2.31
N GLN A 251 -5.82 2.99 2.13
CA GLN A 251 -6.35 3.34 0.80
C GLN A 251 -5.56 4.47 0.11
N PHE A 252 -4.80 5.30 0.86
CA PHE A 252 -4.05 6.41 0.27
C PHE A 252 -2.92 5.93 -0.63
N ASN A 253 -2.23 4.84 -0.29
CA ASN A 253 -1.19 4.31 -1.17
C ASN A 253 -1.75 3.89 -2.54
N PRO A 254 -2.71 2.95 -2.67
CA PRO A 254 -3.26 2.59 -3.97
C PRO A 254 -3.94 3.76 -4.69
N PHE A 255 -4.56 4.69 -3.96
CA PHE A 255 -5.07 5.93 -4.54
C PHE A 255 -3.96 6.71 -5.24
N PHE A 256 -2.86 6.99 -4.54
CA PHE A 256 -1.74 7.73 -5.12
C PHE A 256 -1.06 6.95 -6.25
N VAL A 257 -0.92 5.61 -6.16
CA VAL A 257 -0.38 4.80 -7.26
C VAL A 257 -1.22 4.99 -8.51
N VAL A 258 -2.55 4.86 -8.41
CA VAL A 258 -3.42 5.00 -9.58
C VAL A 258 -3.41 6.44 -10.09
N ALA A 259 -3.56 7.44 -9.22
CA ALA A 259 -3.60 8.85 -9.61
C ALA A 259 -2.28 9.34 -10.23
N LEU A 260 -1.12 8.86 -9.72
CA LEU A 260 0.20 9.32 -10.17
C LEU A 260 0.80 8.47 -11.30
N THR A 261 0.23 7.31 -11.62
CA THR A 261 0.71 6.48 -12.75
C THR A 261 0.81 7.27 -14.07
N PRO A 262 -0.21 8.04 -14.51
CA PRO A 262 -0.08 8.81 -15.74
C PRO A 262 1.00 9.90 -15.66
N VAL A 263 1.21 10.49 -14.48
CA VAL A 263 2.30 11.46 -14.22
C VAL A 263 3.65 10.78 -14.39
N SER A 264 3.84 9.64 -13.72
CA SER A 264 5.07 8.83 -13.79
C SER A 264 5.39 8.41 -15.22
N LEU A 265 4.40 7.92 -15.97
CA LEU A 265 4.56 7.54 -17.37
C LEU A 265 4.91 8.74 -18.25
N ALA A 266 4.31 9.90 -18.01
CA ALA A 266 4.63 11.13 -18.75
C ALA A 266 6.05 11.62 -18.49
N VAL A 267 6.48 11.61 -17.22
CA VAL A 267 7.83 12.02 -16.80
C VAL A 267 8.89 11.08 -17.40
N PHE A 268 8.76 9.76 -17.16
CA PHE A 268 9.73 8.79 -17.69
C PHE A 268 9.70 8.73 -19.21
N GLY A 269 8.53 8.82 -19.84
CA GLY A 269 8.42 8.89 -21.29
C GLY A 269 9.09 10.14 -21.88
N SER A 270 9.00 11.29 -21.22
CA SER A 270 9.73 12.50 -21.62
C SER A 270 11.24 12.35 -21.46
N LEU A 271 11.69 11.77 -20.34
CA LEU A 271 13.10 11.49 -20.10
C LEU A 271 13.66 10.49 -21.13
N ALA A 272 12.89 9.45 -21.46
CA ALA A 272 13.27 8.46 -22.48
C ALA A 272 13.45 9.09 -23.86
N LYS A 273 12.54 9.98 -24.27
CA LYS A 273 12.63 10.74 -25.55
C LYS A 273 13.88 11.60 -25.61
N LYS A 274 14.38 12.08 -24.47
CA LYS A 274 15.59 12.89 -24.35
C LYS A 274 16.85 12.04 -24.13
N GLY A 275 16.75 10.70 -24.10
CA GLY A 275 17.88 9.80 -23.80
C GLY A 275 18.41 9.92 -22.36
N LYS A 276 17.62 10.50 -21.44
CA LYS A 276 18.01 10.79 -20.05
C LYS A 276 17.25 9.93 -19.04
N GLU A 277 16.49 8.93 -19.49
CA GLU A 277 15.78 8.03 -18.59
C GLU A 277 16.78 7.22 -17.75
N PRO A 278 16.65 7.23 -16.40
CA PRO A 278 17.50 6.42 -15.54
C PRO A 278 17.31 4.93 -15.82
N SER A 279 18.38 4.14 -15.73
CA SER A 279 18.29 2.67 -15.81
C SER A 279 17.40 2.10 -14.70
N ALA A 280 16.83 0.89 -14.89
CA ALA A 280 15.98 0.28 -13.89
C ALA A 280 16.68 0.14 -12.52
N PRO A 281 17.95 -0.30 -12.40
CA PRO A 281 18.66 -0.30 -11.12
C PRO A 281 18.82 1.10 -10.50
N ARG A 282 19.00 2.13 -11.29
CA ARG A 282 19.05 3.52 -10.78
C ARG A 282 17.71 3.97 -10.22
N LYS A 283 16.62 3.62 -10.89
CA LYS A 283 15.27 3.92 -10.39
C LYS A 283 15.03 3.24 -9.05
N ILE A 284 15.45 1.98 -8.88
CA ILE A 284 15.37 1.26 -7.60
C ILE A 284 16.15 1.99 -6.50
N GLY A 285 17.40 2.39 -6.77
CA GLY A 285 18.22 3.15 -5.82
C GLY A 285 17.61 4.50 -5.44
N ILE A 286 17.07 5.24 -6.42
CA ILE A 286 16.36 6.50 -6.18
C ILE A 286 15.10 6.25 -5.34
N GLY A 287 14.34 5.18 -5.63
CA GLY A 287 13.17 4.77 -4.85
C GLY A 287 13.51 4.54 -3.38
N MET A 288 14.64 3.89 -3.07
CA MET A 288 15.10 3.69 -1.69
C MET A 288 15.40 5.03 -0.97
N VAL A 289 16.00 6.00 -1.66
CA VAL A 289 16.24 7.35 -1.08
C VAL A 289 14.92 8.06 -0.82
N ILE A 290 13.97 7.98 -1.75
CA ILE A 290 12.64 8.60 -1.58
C ILE A 290 11.89 7.93 -0.41
N ALA A 291 11.99 6.60 -0.25
CA ALA A 291 11.40 5.90 0.89
C ALA A 291 11.98 6.40 2.23
N ALA A 292 13.30 6.60 2.30
CA ALA A 292 13.93 7.20 3.48
C ALA A 292 13.34 8.59 3.80
N VAL A 293 13.12 9.43 2.78
CA VAL A 293 12.48 10.75 2.96
C VAL A 293 11.05 10.61 3.47
N GLY A 294 10.29 9.61 3.01
CA GLY A 294 8.95 9.32 3.53
C GLY A 294 8.96 9.03 5.03
N PHE A 295 9.88 8.19 5.50
CA PHE A 295 10.00 7.90 6.93
C PHE A 295 10.60 9.06 7.74
N MET A 296 11.38 9.95 7.13
CA MET A 296 11.80 11.21 7.79
C MET A 296 10.61 12.09 8.14
N LEU A 297 9.56 12.14 7.30
CA LEU A 297 8.34 12.89 7.62
C LEU A 297 7.68 12.34 8.88
N LEU A 298 7.54 11.00 9.00
CA LEU A 298 7.00 10.39 10.21
C LEU A 298 7.89 10.62 11.43
N ALA A 299 9.21 10.52 11.27
CA ALA A 299 10.15 10.80 12.36
C ALA A 299 9.97 12.24 12.85
N PHE A 300 9.88 13.23 11.96
CA PHE A 300 9.63 14.63 12.34
C PHE A 300 8.26 14.82 13.00
N GLY A 301 7.21 14.22 12.46
CA GLY A 301 5.87 14.28 13.05
C GLY A 301 5.74 13.54 14.39
N SER A 302 6.75 12.75 14.76
CA SER A 302 6.76 11.97 16.01
C SER A 302 7.62 12.58 17.11
N PHE A 303 8.30 13.69 16.87
CA PHE A 303 9.11 14.35 17.92
C PHE A 303 8.23 14.86 19.05
N GLY A 304 8.61 14.50 20.27
CA GLY A 304 7.91 14.95 21.48
C GLY A 304 6.64 14.14 21.80
N LEU A 305 6.29 13.14 21.00
CA LEU A 305 5.21 12.22 21.33
C LEU A 305 5.68 11.19 22.37
N PRO A 306 4.78 10.77 23.28
CA PRO A 306 5.08 9.69 24.24
C PRO A 306 5.36 8.38 23.51
N THR A 307 6.05 7.46 24.20
CA THR A 307 6.26 6.09 23.68
C THR A 307 4.94 5.33 23.63
N PRO A 308 4.82 4.27 22.78
CA PRO A 308 3.63 3.44 22.79
C PRO A 308 3.30 2.83 24.15
N ALA A 309 4.31 2.43 24.92
CA ALA A 309 4.12 1.93 26.30
C ALA A 309 3.56 3.01 27.23
N GLU A 310 4.00 4.27 27.10
CA GLU A 310 3.46 5.39 27.88
C GLU A 310 2.01 5.69 27.49
N VAL A 311 1.67 5.61 26.18
CA VAL A 311 0.29 5.80 25.71
C VAL A 311 -0.62 4.66 26.19
N GLU A 312 -0.12 3.44 26.19
CA GLU A 312 -0.87 2.28 26.71
C GLU A 312 -1.15 2.41 28.21
N ALA A 313 -0.18 2.91 28.98
CA ALA A 313 -0.31 3.06 30.42
C ALA A 313 -1.13 4.28 30.85
N ASN A 314 -1.03 5.42 30.16
CA ASN A 314 -1.53 6.72 30.61
C ASN A 314 -2.53 7.36 29.63
N GLY A 315 -2.77 6.74 28.47
CA GLY A 315 -3.50 7.39 27.39
C GLY A 315 -2.71 8.52 26.72
N ILE A 316 -3.33 9.22 25.78
CA ILE A 316 -2.79 10.40 25.12
C ILE A 316 -3.87 11.50 25.09
N ALA A 317 -3.50 12.73 25.42
CA ALA A 317 -4.43 13.85 25.37
C ALA A 317 -4.80 14.17 23.90
N GLU A 318 -6.06 14.45 23.61
CA GLU A 318 -6.51 14.81 22.25
C GLU A 318 -5.71 15.97 21.65
N SER A 319 -5.28 16.93 22.49
CA SER A 319 -4.45 18.06 22.06
C SER A 319 -3.02 17.67 21.64
N ALA A 320 -2.57 16.45 21.98
CA ALA A 320 -1.26 15.92 21.60
C ALA A 320 -1.34 15.05 20.32
N LEU A 321 -2.54 14.71 19.84
CA LEU A 321 -2.74 13.98 18.62
C LEU A 321 -2.27 14.80 17.41
N VAL A 322 -1.57 14.14 16.49
CA VAL A 322 -1.06 14.79 15.29
C VAL A 322 -2.08 14.78 14.15
N SER A 323 -1.93 15.72 13.22
CA SER A 323 -2.77 15.78 12.03
C SER A 323 -2.63 14.51 11.18
N PRO A 324 -3.74 13.97 10.63
CA PRO A 324 -3.73 12.89 9.64
C PRO A 324 -2.83 13.18 8.43
N ASN A 325 -2.57 14.43 8.12
CA ASN A 325 -1.77 14.86 7.00
C ASN A 325 -0.29 14.42 7.09
N TRP A 326 0.24 14.14 8.28
CA TRP A 326 1.56 13.51 8.42
C TRP A 326 1.60 12.13 7.75
N LEU A 327 0.62 11.28 8.06
CA LEU A 327 0.51 9.97 7.44
C LEU A 327 0.17 10.06 5.95
N ILE A 328 -0.78 10.90 5.54
CA ILE A 328 -1.16 11.08 4.13
C ILE A 328 0.05 11.53 3.31
N SER A 329 0.83 12.48 3.81
CA SER A 329 2.06 12.95 3.16
C SER A 329 3.12 11.85 3.07
N THR A 330 3.25 11.03 4.12
CA THR A 330 4.15 9.87 4.11
C THR A 330 3.71 8.85 3.07
N TYR A 331 2.42 8.51 2.98
CA TYR A 331 1.89 7.62 1.94
C TYR A 331 2.16 8.17 0.54
N LEU A 332 2.02 9.48 0.34
CA LEU A 332 2.34 10.13 -0.94
C LEU A 332 3.82 9.92 -1.31
N VAL A 333 4.74 10.21 -0.39
CA VAL A 333 6.18 10.09 -0.65
C VAL A 333 6.58 8.63 -0.85
N LEU A 334 6.07 7.71 -0.01
CA LEU A 334 6.30 6.27 -0.18
C LEU A 334 5.75 5.74 -1.51
N THR A 335 4.63 6.29 -1.99
CA THR A 335 4.09 5.93 -3.31
C THR A 335 5.01 6.38 -4.43
N PHE A 336 5.64 7.56 -4.34
CA PHE A 336 6.68 7.92 -5.32
C PHE A 336 7.83 6.91 -5.30
N ALA A 337 8.32 6.51 -4.13
CA ALA A 337 9.35 5.48 -4.01
C ALA A 337 8.92 4.17 -4.69
N GLU A 338 7.70 3.75 -4.47
CA GLU A 338 7.11 2.53 -5.01
C GLU A 338 6.98 2.60 -6.55
N LEU A 339 6.51 3.70 -7.11
CA LEU A 339 6.40 3.89 -8.57
C LEU A 339 7.78 3.83 -9.27
N PHE A 340 8.85 4.23 -8.56
CA PHE A 340 10.22 4.09 -9.05
C PHE A 340 10.73 2.65 -8.97
N LEU A 341 10.27 1.85 -7.99
CA LEU A 341 10.82 0.53 -7.72
C LEU A 341 9.99 -0.60 -8.32
N SER A 342 8.71 -0.66 -8.03
CA SER A 342 7.90 -1.87 -8.24
C SER A 342 7.68 -2.23 -9.72
N PRO A 343 7.19 -1.33 -10.59
CA PRO A 343 7.03 -1.67 -12.00
C PRO A 343 8.37 -1.90 -12.70
N MET A 344 9.38 -1.14 -12.32
CA MET A 344 10.70 -1.20 -12.93
C MET A 344 11.49 -2.43 -12.48
N GLY A 345 11.30 -2.86 -11.22
CA GLY A 345 11.93 -4.08 -10.70
C GLY A 345 11.44 -5.32 -11.42
N ILE A 346 10.12 -5.49 -11.55
CA ILE A 346 9.53 -6.62 -12.29
C ILE A 346 9.97 -6.60 -13.76
N SER A 347 9.97 -5.42 -14.41
CA SER A 347 10.45 -5.25 -15.78
C SER A 347 11.93 -5.61 -15.90
N PHE A 348 12.77 -5.20 -14.96
CA PHE A 348 14.19 -5.53 -14.92
C PHE A 348 14.42 -7.04 -14.81
N VAL A 349 13.74 -7.72 -13.89
CA VAL A 349 13.82 -9.19 -13.76
C VAL A 349 13.41 -9.86 -15.06
N SER A 350 12.28 -9.44 -15.65
CA SER A 350 11.80 -10.00 -16.93
C SER A 350 12.78 -9.78 -18.08
N LYS A 351 13.62 -8.73 -18.05
CA LYS A 351 14.61 -8.43 -19.10
C LYS A 351 15.92 -9.18 -18.88
N VAL A 352 16.42 -9.21 -17.64
CA VAL A 352 17.76 -9.71 -17.31
C VAL A 352 17.78 -11.20 -17.06
N ALA A 353 16.67 -11.79 -16.60
CA ALA A 353 16.60 -13.20 -16.28
C ALA A 353 17.01 -14.08 -17.49
N PRO A 354 17.93 -15.05 -17.27
CA PRO A 354 18.28 -15.99 -18.32
C PRO A 354 17.04 -16.74 -18.81
N PRO A 355 16.88 -16.99 -20.12
CA PRO A 355 15.67 -17.61 -20.70
C PRO A 355 15.25 -18.89 -19.98
N LYS A 356 16.21 -19.78 -19.71
CA LYS A 356 15.98 -21.05 -19.00
C LYS A 356 15.43 -20.88 -17.57
N TYR A 357 15.77 -19.81 -16.88
CA TYR A 357 15.43 -19.56 -15.47
C TYR A 357 14.44 -18.41 -15.28
N LYS A 358 13.83 -17.90 -16.35
CA LYS A 358 12.99 -16.70 -16.32
C LYS A 358 11.82 -16.84 -15.34
N GLY A 359 11.10 -17.95 -15.36
CA GLY A 359 10.02 -18.22 -14.42
C GLY A 359 10.50 -18.27 -12.97
N ALA A 360 11.63 -18.97 -12.72
CA ALA A 360 12.23 -19.06 -11.39
C ALA A 360 12.67 -17.69 -10.86
N MET A 361 13.29 -16.83 -11.69
CA MET A 361 13.70 -15.48 -11.28
C MET A 361 12.49 -14.59 -11.01
N MET A 362 11.42 -14.71 -11.79
CA MET A 362 10.16 -14.00 -11.50
C MET A 362 9.53 -14.49 -10.19
N GLY A 363 9.58 -15.79 -9.91
CA GLY A 363 9.14 -16.34 -8.62
C GLY A 363 9.98 -15.84 -7.45
N LEU A 364 11.32 -15.77 -7.60
CA LEU A 364 12.23 -15.26 -6.58
C LEU A 364 12.00 -13.76 -6.25
N TRP A 365 11.50 -12.97 -7.20
CA TRP A 365 11.05 -11.59 -6.91
C TRP A 365 9.94 -11.58 -5.84
N PHE A 366 8.96 -12.48 -5.97
CA PHE A 366 7.89 -12.60 -4.96
C PHE A 366 8.38 -13.21 -3.64
N VAL A 367 9.38 -14.11 -3.69
CA VAL A 367 10.03 -14.61 -2.47
C VAL A 367 10.74 -13.47 -1.74
N ALA A 368 11.44 -12.58 -2.45
CA ALA A 368 12.05 -11.39 -1.84
C ALA A 368 10.99 -10.49 -1.17
N THR A 369 9.85 -10.28 -1.83
CA THR A 369 8.70 -9.56 -1.25
C THR A 369 8.20 -10.26 0.03
N ALA A 370 8.04 -11.59 0.00
CA ALA A 370 7.57 -12.37 1.15
C ALA A 370 8.54 -12.30 2.33
N ILE A 371 9.85 -12.37 2.07
CA ILE A 371 10.88 -12.18 3.13
C ILE A 371 10.78 -10.78 3.71
N GLY A 372 10.64 -9.74 2.88
CA GLY A 372 10.43 -8.36 3.33
C GLY A 372 9.20 -8.24 4.23
N ASN A 373 8.08 -8.84 3.85
CA ASN A 373 6.84 -8.86 4.65
C ASN A 373 7.03 -9.57 5.99
N TYR A 374 7.79 -10.66 6.03
CA TYR A 374 8.10 -11.34 7.28
C TYR A 374 8.95 -10.45 8.21
N LEU A 375 9.90 -9.70 7.64
CA LEU A 375 10.76 -8.80 8.41
C LEU A 375 10.02 -7.55 8.96
N VAL A 376 8.81 -7.25 8.48
CA VAL A 376 7.94 -6.19 9.05
C VAL A 376 7.75 -6.38 10.56
N ALA A 377 7.63 -7.64 11.02
CA ALA A 377 7.47 -7.98 12.44
C ALA A 377 8.63 -7.49 13.31
N ILE A 378 9.86 -7.43 12.77
CA ILE A 378 11.05 -6.96 13.53
C ILE A 378 10.84 -5.51 13.98
N ILE A 379 10.30 -4.67 13.08
CA ILE A 379 9.99 -3.27 13.42
C ILE A 379 8.82 -3.20 14.41
N GLY A 380 7.85 -4.12 14.30
CA GLY A 380 6.76 -4.26 15.26
C GLY A 380 7.25 -4.56 16.70
N TYR A 381 8.30 -5.36 16.85
CA TYR A 381 8.92 -5.62 18.17
C TYR A 381 9.63 -4.40 18.77
N LEU A 382 10.04 -3.45 17.94
CA LEU A 382 10.60 -2.17 18.41
C LEU A 382 9.52 -1.17 18.83
N TRP A 383 8.25 -1.45 18.48
CA TRP A 383 7.09 -0.65 18.85
C TRP A 383 6.69 -0.97 20.30
N GLY A 384 6.91 -0.07 21.19
CA GLY A 384 6.65 -0.25 22.62
C GLY A 384 7.48 0.74 23.41
N ASP A 385 8.66 0.31 23.82
CA ASP A 385 9.52 1.10 24.71
C ASP A 385 10.36 2.16 23.99
N MET A 386 10.54 2.02 22.66
CA MET A 386 11.33 2.98 21.89
C MET A 386 10.53 4.25 21.56
N GLN A 387 11.23 5.38 21.56
CA GLN A 387 10.69 6.64 21.02
C GLN A 387 10.32 6.45 19.54
N LEU A 388 9.15 6.93 19.12
CA LEU A 388 8.66 6.73 17.75
C LEU A 388 9.63 7.17 16.66
N TRP A 389 10.26 8.35 16.83
CA TRP A 389 11.25 8.84 15.88
C TRP A 389 12.44 7.91 15.71
N MET A 390 12.82 7.15 16.75
CA MET A 390 13.88 6.13 16.67
C MET A 390 13.42 4.93 15.84
N VAL A 391 12.18 4.46 16.02
CA VAL A 391 11.59 3.37 15.22
C VAL A 391 11.64 3.73 13.73
N TRP A 392 11.18 4.93 13.39
CA TRP A 392 11.25 5.41 12.00
C TRP A 392 12.68 5.59 11.50
N SER A 393 13.61 5.98 12.37
CA SER A 393 15.03 6.12 12.02
C SER A 393 15.68 4.78 11.63
N VAL A 394 15.27 3.66 12.21
CA VAL A 394 15.71 2.34 11.77
C VAL A 394 15.36 2.10 10.31
N LEU A 395 14.13 2.44 9.89
CA LEU A 395 13.69 2.31 8.50
C LEU A 395 14.45 3.26 7.57
N ILE A 396 14.68 4.51 8.00
CA ILE A 396 15.48 5.49 7.26
C ILE A 396 16.88 4.93 6.99
N VAL A 397 17.56 4.42 8.03
CA VAL A 397 18.91 3.87 7.91
C VAL A 397 18.91 2.65 6.98
N CYS A 398 17.98 1.72 7.14
CA CYS A 398 17.84 0.55 6.25
C CYS A 398 17.66 0.95 4.79
N CYS A 399 16.80 1.94 4.51
CA CYS A 399 16.58 2.44 3.15
C CYS A 399 17.84 3.13 2.58
N LEU A 400 18.53 3.95 3.36
CA LEU A 400 19.74 4.65 2.91
C LEU A 400 20.91 3.68 2.69
N LEU A 401 21.11 2.69 3.57
CA LEU A 401 22.12 1.64 3.38
C LEU A 401 21.83 0.81 2.13
N SER A 402 20.57 0.46 1.89
CA SER A 402 20.14 -0.23 0.67
C SER A 402 20.38 0.61 -0.59
N ALA A 403 20.12 1.91 -0.54
CA ALA A 403 20.44 2.84 -1.63
C ALA A 403 21.94 2.91 -1.87
N LEU A 404 22.74 3.07 -0.82
CA LEU A 404 24.20 3.10 -0.92
C LEU A 404 24.73 1.80 -1.54
N PHE A 405 24.23 0.66 -1.10
CA PHE A 405 24.61 -0.64 -1.63
C PHE A 405 24.32 -0.75 -3.13
N ILE A 406 23.08 -0.46 -3.58
CA ILE A 406 22.75 -0.59 -5.00
C ILE A 406 23.53 0.41 -5.86
N PHE A 407 23.79 1.63 -5.38
CA PHE A 407 24.63 2.59 -6.10
C PHE A 407 26.09 2.15 -6.19
N SER A 408 26.63 1.46 -5.18
CA SER A 408 28.01 0.94 -5.20
C SER A 408 28.22 -0.14 -6.27
N ILE A 409 27.19 -0.95 -6.55
CA ILE A 409 27.23 -2.03 -7.56
C ILE A 409 26.62 -1.64 -8.91
N MET A 410 26.24 -0.35 -9.08
CA MET A 410 25.47 0.13 -10.24
C MET A 410 26.11 -0.20 -11.59
N LYS A 411 27.42 -0.01 -11.73
CA LYS A 411 28.14 -0.32 -12.97
C LYS A 411 27.98 -1.78 -13.40
N LYS A 412 28.00 -2.70 -12.41
CA LYS A 412 27.82 -4.14 -12.65
C LYS A 412 26.38 -4.44 -13.11
N LEU A 413 25.38 -3.84 -12.44
CA LEU A 413 23.97 -4.04 -12.78
C LEU A 413 23.63 -3.47 -14.15
N GLU A 414 24.15 -2.29 -14.50
CA GLU A 414 23.90 -1.68 -15.81
C GLU A 414 24.58 -2.43 -16.96
N LYS A 415 25.76 -3.06 -16.71
CA LYS A 415 26.44 -3.91 -17.70
C LYS A 415 25.58 -5.11 -18.09
N VAL A 416 24.94 -5.76 -17.11
CA VAL A 416 24.11 -6.94 -17.32
C VAL A 416 22.75 -6.59 -17.94
N ALA A 417 22.29 -5.34 -17.76
CA ALA A 417 21.01 -4.84 -18.30
C ALA A 417 21.07 -4.41 -19.78
N LYS A 418 22.29 -4.20 -20.32
CA LYS A 418 22.52 -3.88 -21.74
C LYS A 418 22.39 -5.13 -22.60
#